data_868caa56535035743eac85ca19ce67d3
#
_entry.id   868caa56535035743eac85ca19ce67d3
#
_cell.length_a   1.000
_cell.length_b   1.000
_cell.length_c   1.000
_cell.angle_alpha   90.00
_cell.angle_beta   90.00
_cell.angle_gamma   90.00
#
_symmetry.space_group_name_H-M   'P 1'
#
loop_
_entity.id
_entity.type
_entity.pdbx_description
1 polymer ?
#
loop_
_entity_poly.entity_id
_entity_poly.type
_entity_poly.pdbx_seq_one_letter_code
_entity_poly.pdbx_strand_id
1 'polypeptide(L)' 'VDPKTRMRIVTGALVLLLVIVLASSLVNR' A
#
# COMPACT_ATOMS: atom_id res chain seq x y z
N VAL A 1 1.17 13.76 16.39
CA VAL A 1 1.62 12.71 15.46
C VAL A 1 2.97 13.07 14.88
N ASP A 2 3.95 12.21 15.04
CA ASP A 2 5.30 12.45 14.54
C ASP A 2 5.30 12.44 13.01
N PRO A 3 6.06 13.35 12.37
CA PRO A 3 6.16 13.36 10.91
C PRO A 3 6.71 12.05 10.35
N LYS A 4 7.58 11.38 11.09
CA LYS A 4 8.12 10.08 10.68
C LYS A 4 7.04 9.00 10.69
N THR A 5 6.20 8.98 11.71
CA THR A 5 5.10 8.02 11.82
C THR A 5 4.08 8.23 10.71
N ARG A 6 3.78 9.50 10.41
CA ARG A 6 2.83 9.82 9.33
C ARG A 6 3.33 9.31 7.98
N MET A 7 4.61 9.54 7.68
CA MET A 7 5.19 9.06 6.43
C MET A 7 5.13 7.54 6.34
N ARG A 8 5.38 6.88 7.45
CA ARG A 8 5.34 5.41 7.52
C ARG A 8 3.93 4.88 7.22
N ILE A 9 2.91 5.52 7.79
CA ILE A 9 1.52 5.12 7.58
C ILE A 9 1.15 5.29 6.10
N VAL A 10 1.51 6.42 5.51
CA VAL A 10 1.23 6.69 4.10
C VAL A 10 1.94 5.68 3.21
N THR A 11 3.21 5.41 3.48
CA THR A 11 3.97 4.44 2.71
C THR A 11 3.35 3.04 2.82
N GLY A 12 2.97 2.64 4.03
CA GLY A 12 2.32 1.36 4.25
C GLY A 12 1.02 1.23 3.47
N ALA A 13 0.20 2.28 3.49
CA ALA A 13 -1.06 2.30 2.75
C ALA A 13 -0.84 2.18 1.24
N LEU A 14 0.16 2.88 0.73
CA LEU A 14 0.50 2.83 -0.70
C LEU A 14 0.98 1.44 -1.11
N VAL A 15 1.84 0.84 -0.30
CA VAL A 15 2.34 -0.51 -0.57
C VAL A 15 1.19 -1.52 -0.54
N LEU A 16 0.29 -1.38 0.42
CA LEU A 16 -0.86 -2.27 0.53
C LEU A 16 -1.76 -2.17 -0.70
N LEU A 17 -2.02 -0.95 -1.16
CA LEU A 17 -2.80 -0.72 -2.38
C LEU A 17 -2.13 -1.38 -3.59
N LEU A 18 -0.82 -1.22 -3.70
CA LEU A 18 -0.07 -1.81 -4.80
C LEU A 18 -0.18 -3.34 -4.79
N VAL A 19 -0.04 -3.95 -3.62
CA VAL A 19 -0.16 -5.40 -3.46
C VAL A 19 -1.56 -5.88 -3.86
N ILE A 20 -2.60 -5.16 -3.44
CA ILE A 20 -3.97 -5.51 -3.77
C ILE A 20 -4.21 -5.46 -5.28
N VAL A 21 -3.72 -4.40 -5.93
CA VAL A 21 -3.85 -4.24 -7.38
C VAL A 21 -3.14 -5.36 -8.12
N LEU A 22 -1.91 -5.68 -7.70
CA LEU A 22 -1.14 -6.76 -8.32
C LEU A 22 -1.82 -8.11 -8.13
N ALA A 23 -2.29 -8.40 -6.94
CA ALA A 23 -2.98 -9.66 -6.65
C ALA A 23 -4.27 -9.76 -7.47
N SER A 24 -5.03 -8.69 -7.56
CA SER A 24 -6.26 -8.64 -8.34
C SER A 24 -5.96 -8.87 -9.83
N SER A 25 -4.89 -8.27 -10.32
CA SER A 25 -4.48 -8.46 -11.72
C SER A 25 -4.12 -9.91 -12.02
N LEU A 26 -3.47 -10.58 -11.07
CA LEU A 26 -3.10 -11.98 -11.24
C LEU A 26 -4.33 -12.89 -11.23
N VAL A 27 -5.30 -12.58 -10.38
CA VAL A 27 -6.53 -13.38 -10.28
C VAL A 27 -7.44 -13.16 -11.48
N ASN A 28 -7.45 -11.94 -12.01
CA ASN A 28 -8.31 -11.55 -13.14
C ASN A 28 -7.65 -11.71 -14.51
N ARG A 29 -6.64 -12.51 -14.58
CA ARG A 29 -5.96 -12.75 -15.86
C ARG A 29 -6.87 -13.42 -16.87
#